data_c38df5d8d9caae718c5cd9045af6010d
#
_entry.id   c38df5d8d9caae718c5cd9045af6010d
#
_cell.length_a   1.000
_cell.length_b   1.000
_cell.length_c   1.000
_cell.angle_alpha   90.00
_cell.angle_beta   90.00
_cell.angle_gamma   90.00
#
_symmetry.space_group_name_H-M   'P 1'
#
loop_
_entity.id
_entity.type
_entity.pdbx_description
1 polymer ?
#
loop_
_entity_poly.entity_id
_entity_poly.type
_entity_poly.pdbx_seq_one_letter_code
_entity_poly.pdbx_strand_id
1 'polypeptide(L)'
;MKSFYARGVVLALGLMCLTRTQAQESFGSPSLLPLPAVSQSYPARQVAHENLWADPPAAAPAKVHSDTLPSPSDQSVVSGDYQAAMANEWGGPSCTSGVCGQGCCQNNWFAYSGALLMTRSGANPYNVSFDTGGPNTVICGCHTDMELSGGFEITAGRTFNCGCNALAVTYWGLYPSDETTDAFGADMVGDLNSNFDFSGLDYDDGNGAIGANAYFDDAAYHQVRSTYTIQNVEVNLLGGCCGVTPWSCGYGSGCGQRLSCNWLAGVRYFQFDEGFSLGADNTDTVFDGSANEIYYDVNARNALVGFQVGGGFNYAVNNCWSLYGTGKAGIYGNDMRVTHRVYGSNGNALLNSGDDCDVFGSRTNLAMIGQVDMGIKWQISCRWSAQLGYRVLGASGVATVADQLPPDFVNVGSLSEIDSGSLLLHGGYAGVQFCF
;
A
#
# COMPACT_ATOMS: atom_id res chain seq x y z
N MET A 1 -31.26 2.23 -6.09
CA MET A 1 -30.40 2.24 -4.91
C MET A 1 -28.95 2.64 -5.22
N LYS A 2 -28.71 3.59 -6.12
CA LYS A 2 -27.35 4.01 -6.54
C LYS A 2 -27.01 5.49 -6.19
N SER A 3 -27.79 6.14 -5.31
CA SER A 3 -27.68 7.58 -5.08
C SER A 3 -27.31 8.00 -3.65
N PHE A 4 -27.02 7.08 -2.73
CA PHE A 4 -26.73 7.44 -1.33
C PHE A 4 -25.26 7.35 -0.94
N TYR A 5 -24.39 6.76 -1.77
CA TYR A 5 -22.96 6.60 -1.44
C TYR A 5 -22.07 7.82 -1.75
N ALA A 6 -22.53 8.72 -2.61
CA ALA A 6 -21.72 9.85 -3.07
C ALA A 6 -21.70 11.09 -2.12
N ARG A 7 -22.56 11.17 -1.13
CA ARG A 7 -22.70 12.38 -0.28
C ARG A 7 -21.93 12.34 1.05
N GLY A 8 -21.48 11.17 1.50
CA GLY A 8 -20.72 11.04 2.77
C GLY A 8 -19.22 11.33 2.66
N VAL A 9 -18.63 11.11 1.49
CA VAL A 9 -17.19 11.29 1.25
C VAL A 9 -16.82 12.74 0.93
N VAL A 10 -17.78 13.54 0.45
CA VAL A 10 -17.55 14.92 0.02
C VAL A 10 -17.31 15.90 1.18
N LEU A 11 -17.74 15.58 2.40
CA LEU A 11 -17.58 16.49 3.55
C LEU A 11 -16.20 16.45 4.19
N ALA A 12 -15.41 15.38 3.99
CA ALA A 12 -14.02 15.30 4.48
C ALA A 12 -13.00 15.82 3.46
N LEU A 13 -13.35 15.88 2.17
CA LEU A 13 -12.50 16.35 1.07
C LEU A 13 -12.79 17.80 0.62
N GLY A 14 -13.84 18.42 1.14
CA GLY A 14 -14.28 19.77 0.73
C GLY A 14 -13.38 20.93 1.15
N LEU A 15 -12.28 20.69 1.87
CA LEU A 15 -11.31 21.74 2.26
C LEU A 15 -10.06 21.81 1.38
N MET A 16 -9.95 20.99 0.34
CA MET A 16 -8.71 20.85 -0.44
C MET A 16 -8.70 21.48 -1.84
N CYS A 17 -9.70 22.25 -2.21
CA CYS A 17 -9.74 22.90 -3.53
C CYS A 17 -9.72 24.42 -3.45
N LEU A 18 -8.59 25.04 -3.10
CA LEU A 18 -8.28 26.45 -3.42
C LEU A 18 -6.79 26.68 -3.15
N THR A 19 -5.99 26.73 -4.21
CA THR A 19 -5.00 27.74 -4.54
C THR A 19 -4.00 27.21 -5.56
N ARG A 20 -4.13 27.69 -6.79
CA ARG A 20 -3.09 27.66 -7.81
C ARG A 20 -2.33 28.97 -7.72
N THR A 21 -1.05 28.95 -7.42
CA THR A 21 -0.12 30.05 -7.77
C THR A 21 1.27 29.49 -8.06
N GLN A 22 1.79 29.82 -9.23
CA GLN A 22 3.13 29.46 -9.70
C GLN A 22 4.21 30.31 -9.02
N ALA A 23 5.33 29.67 -8.67
CA ALA A 23 6.61 30.34 -8.50
C ALA A 23 7.72 29.39 -8.98
N GLN A 24 8.49 29.87 -9.97
CA GLN A 24 9.56 29.17 -10.64
C GLN A 24 10.89 29.74 -10.14
N GLU A 25 11.78 28.90 -9.58
CA GLU A 25 13.20 29.21 -9.46
C GLU A 25 14.08 27.94 -9.59
N SER A 26 15.16 28.12 -10.35
CA SER A 26 16.14 27.09 -10.75
C SER A 26 17.27 26.95 -9.74
N PHE A 27 17.62 25.73 -9.34
CA PHE A 27 18.92 25.41 -8.74
C PHE A 27 19.49 24.08 -9.29
N GLY A 28 20.81 24.13 -9.55
CA GLY A 28 21.56 23.11 -10.26
C GLY A 28 21.75 21.80 -9.50
N SER A 29 21.94 20.74 -10.29
CA SER A 29 22.09 19.35 -9.89
C SER A 29 23.51 18.97 -9.50
N PRO A 30 23.73 18.06 -8.52
CA PRO A 30 24.92 17.23 -8.44
C PRO A 30 24.70 15.86 -9.09
N SER A 31 25.62 15.48 -9.94
CA SER A 31 25.71 14.20 -10.64
C SER A 31 25.94 13.02 -9.67
N LEU A 32 25.13 11.97 -9.76
CA LEU A 32 25.39 10.68 -9.12
C LEU A 32 25.66 9.61 -10.18
N LEU A 33 26.69 8.81 -9.90
CA LEU A 33 27.25 7.73 -10.72
C LEU A 33 26.25 6.56 -10.90
N PRO A 34 26.30 5.82 -12.03
CA PRO A 34 25.43 4.68 -12.28
C PRO A 34 25.90 3.43 -11.52
N LEU A 35 24.95 2.70 -10.93
CA LEU A 35 25.15 1.39 -10.33
C LEU A 35 25.03 0.30 -11.41
N PRO A 36 25.83 -0.76 -11.37
CA PRO A 36 25.81 -1.81 -12.38
C PRO A 36 24.59 -2.74 -12.24
N ALA A 37 24.00 -3.12 -13.36
CA ALA A 37 22.97 -4.13 -13.46
C ALA A 37 23.53 -5.53 -13.14
N VAL A 38 22.95 -6.21 -12.16
CA VAL A 38 23.24 -7.61 -11.87
C VAL A 38 22.07 -8.46 -12.37
N SER A 39 22.24 -9.08 -13.53
CA SER A 39 21.35 -10.15 -13.99
C SER A 39 21.72 -11.46 -13.25
N GLN A 40 20.85 -11.99 -12.43
CA GLN A 40 20.97 -13.35 -11.90
C GLN A 40 19.83 -14.21 -12.42
N SER A 41 20.16 -15.09 -13.37
CA SER A 41 19.32 -16.20 -13.78
C SER A 41 19.43 -17.31 -12.71
N TYR A 42 18.31 -17.71 -12.10
CA TYR A 42 18.25 -18.87 -11.21
C TYR A 42 17.69 -20.07 -11.96
N PRO A 43 18.34 -21.25 -11.92
CA PRO A 43 17.78 -22.47 -12.46
C PRO A 43 16.68 -23.05 -11.55
N ALA A 44 15.61 -23.51 -12.15
CA ALA A 44 14.50 -24.18 -11.49
C ALA A 44 14.99 -25.46 -10.78
N ARG A 45 14.83 -25.52 -9.46
CA ARG A 45 15.13 -26.69 -8.65
C ARG A 45 13.83 -27.43 -8.35
N GLN A 46 13.68 -28.61 -8.95
CA GLN A 46 12.64 -29.58 -8.58
C GLN A 46 12.86 -30.01 -7.14
N VAL A 47 11.86 -29.82 -6.29
CA VAL A 47 11.84 -30.36 -4.92
C VAL A 47 10.98 -31.61 -4.92
N ALA A 48 11.63 -32.74 -4.61
CA ALA A 48 10.95 -34.00 -4.38
C ALA A 48 10.17 -33.96 -3.07
N HIS A 49 8.91 -34.39 -3.12
CA HIS A 49 8.07 -34.61 -1.93
C HIS A 49 8.59 -35.83 -1.15
N GLU A 50 9.08 -35.63 0.05
CA GLU A 50 9.26 -36.67 1.05
C GLU A 50 8.18 -36.53 2.13
N ASN A 51 7.38 -37.58 2.24
CA ASN A 51 6.35 -37.75 3.26
C ASN A 51 7.01 -38.06 4.62
N LEU A 52 6.84 -37.17 5.58
CA LEU A 52 7.23 -37.41 6.98
C LEU A 52 6.01 -37.15 7.89
N TRP A 53 5.18 -38.21 8.03
CA TRP A 53 4.28 -38.38 9.17
C TRP A 53 4.68 -39.66 9.88
N ALA A 54 5.43 -39.51 10.98
CA ALA A 54 5.67 -40.61 11.93
C ALA A 54 4.84 -40.32 13.19
N ASP A 55 4.01 -41.28 13.57
CA ASP A 55 3.19 -41.26 14.78
C ASP A 55 4.05 -41.25 16.06
N PRO A 56 3.68 -40.49 17.10
CA PRO A 56 4.37 -40.56 18.39
C PRO A 56 3.98 -41.80 19.19
N PRO A 57 4.90 -42.36 19.99
CA PRO A 57 4.67 -43.60 20.74
C PRO A 57 3.74 -43.38 21.94
N ALA A 58 2.93 -44.41 22.20
CA ALA A 58 1.95 -44.48 23.28
C ALA A 58 2.58 -44.34 24.67
N ALA A 59 2.00 -43.45 25.48
CA ALA A 59 2.37 -43.27 26.89
C ALA A 59 1.80 -44.38 27.78
N ALA A 60 2.62 -44.89 28.68
CA ALA A 60 2.27 -45.93 29.68
C ALA A 60 1.36 -45.36 30.80
N PRO A 61 0.52 -46.21 31.43
CA PRO A 61 -0.46 -45.77 32.42
C PRO A 61 0.18 -45.41 33.77
N ALA A 62 -0.17 -44.28 34.32
CA ALA A 62 0.22 -43.82 35.65
C ALA A 62 -0.60 -44.53 36.73
N LYS A 63 0.11 -44.95 37.79
CA LYS A 63 -0.44 -45.61 38.99
C LYS A 63 -1.27 -44.65 39.81
N VAL A 64 -2.47 -45.07 40.16
CA VAL A 64 -3.38 -44.44 41.12
C VAL A 64 -2.84 -44.67 42.56
N HIS A 65 -2.51 -43.61 43.26
CA HIS A 65 -2.34 -43.66 44.73
C HIS A 65 -3.64 -43.19 45.38
N SER A 66 -4.22 -44.09 46.20
CA SER A 66 -5.32 -43.83 47.08
C SER A 66 -4.78 -43.33 48.41
N ASP A 67 -5.09 -42.11 48.83
CA ASP A 67 -4.94 -41.66 50.21
C ASP A 67 -6.18 -40.94 50.71
N THR A 68 -6.80 -41.63 51.64
CA THR A 68 -7.62 -41.30 52.81
C THR A 68 -8.19 -39.89 52.93
N LEU A 69 -9.54 -39.84 53.02
CA LEU A 69 -10.36 -38.77 53.50
C LEU A 69 -10.15 -38.42 54.97
N PRO A 70 -10.01 -37.15 55.39
CA PRO A 70 -10.25 -36.77 56.79
C PRO A 70 -11.69 -36.30 56.99
N SER A 71 -12.17 -36.60 58.19
CA SER A 71 -13.50 -36.41 58.76
C SER A 71 -13.89 -34.92 58.91
N PRO A 72 -15.19 -34.62 58.93
CA PRO A 72 -15.69 -33.23 59.00
C PRO A 72 -15.85 -32.76 60.44
N SER A 73 -15.09 -31.76 60.82
CA SER A 73 -15.47 -30.87 61.94
C SER A 73 -14.80 -29.50 61.79
N ASP A 74 -15.63 -28.54 61.69
CA ASP A 74 -15.58 -27.13 62.09
C ASP A 74 -16.11 -26.21 61.02
N GLN A 75 -17.38 -25.90 61.19
CA GLN A 75 -18.03 -24.78 60.57
C GLN A 75 -17.54 -23.47 61.18
N SER A 76 -16.83 -22.66 60.42
CA SER A 76 -16.79 -21.22 60.62
C SER A 76 -17.23 -20.52 59.33
N VAL A 77 -18.32 -19.83 59.49
CA VAL A 77 -19.00 -19.00 58.50
C VAL A 77 -18.07 -17.90 58.01
N VAL A 78 -17.62 -17.96 56.76
CA VAL A 78 -17.18 -16.80 56.01
C VAL A 78 -17.92 -16.79 54.69
N SER A 79 -19.03 -16.09 54.68
CA SER A 79 -19.75 -15.73 53.48
C SER A 79 -18.96 -14.65 52.73
N GLY A 80 -18.38 -14.96 51.60
CA GLY A 80 -17.80 -13.95 50.71
C GLY A 80 -17.01 -14.46 49.54
N ASP A 81 -16.36 -15.62 49.62
CA ASP A 81 -15.34 -15.96 48.63
C ASP A 81 -15.68 -17.14 47.65
N TYR A 82 -16.89 -17.69 47.74
CA TYR A 82 -17.24 -18.88 46.93
C TYR A 82 -17.66 -18.58 45.48
N GLN A 83 -17.94 -17.33 45.14
CA GLN A 83 -18.23 -16.98 43.74
C GLN A 83 -17.00 -16.69 42.91
N ALA A 84 -15.85 -16.41 43.50
CA ALA A 84 -14.59 -16.18 42.78
C ALA A 84 -13.85 -17.45 42.41
N ALA A 85 -14.06 -18.57 43.11
CA ALA A 85 -13.31 -19.81 42.90
C ALA A 85 -13.87 -20.69 41.78
N MET A 86 -15.17 -20.58 41.45
CA MET A 86 -15.79 -21.40 40.38
C MET A 86 -15.59 -20.85 38.98
N ALA A 87 -15.04 -19.64 38.81
CA ALA A 87 -14.78 -19.03 37.50
C ALA A 87 -13.43 -19.46 36.87
N ASN A 88 -12.59 -20.17 37.60
CA ASN A 88 -11.22 -20.50 37.18
C ASN A 88 -11.03 -21.91 36.56
N GLU A 89 -12.07 -22.75 36.51
CA GLU A 89 -11.91 -24.14 36.08
C GLU A 89 -12.07 -24.40 34.57
N TRP A 90 -12.48 -23.40 33.82
CA TRP A 90 -12.43 -23.44 32.36
C TRP A 90 -11.45 -22.36 31.89
N GLY A 91 -10.21 -22.80 31.65
CA GLY A 91 -9.08 -21.96 31.24
C GLY A 91 -9.24 -21.26 29.88
N GLY A 92 -10.35 -20.55 29.70
CA GLY A 92 -10.48 -19.54 28.69
C GLY A 92 -9.77 -18.26 29.14
N PRO A 93 -9.21 -17.44 28.24
CA PRO A 93 -8.58 -16.16 28.58
C PRO A 93 -9.63 -15.30 29.27
N SER A 94 -9.52 -15.18 30.62
CA SER A 94 -10.44 -14.33 31.38
C SER A 94 -10.10 -12.88 31.04
N CYS A 95 -10.90 -12.28 30.19
CA CYS A 95 -10.95 -10.83 30.01
C CYS A 95 -11.50 -10.12 31.25
N THR A 96 -11.25 -10.64 32.44
CA THR A 96 -11.70 -10.04 33.67
C THR A 96 -10.82 -8.85 34.02
N SER A 97 -11.45 -7.71 34.18
CA SER A 97 -10.90 -6.37 34.47
C SER A 97 -10.08 -6.28 35.77
N GLY A 98 -9.96 -7.35 36.54
CA GLY A 98 -9.35 -7.32 37.84
C GLY A 98 -7.81 -7.44 37.87
N VAL A 99 -7.18 -7.95 36.82
CA VAL A 99 -5.74 -8.27 36.84
C VAL A 99 -4.88 -7.22 36.14
N CYS A 100 -5.44 -6.46 35.22
CA CYS A 100 -4.72 -5.40 34.48
C CYS A 100 -4.88 -4.00 35.13
N GLY A 101 -5.64 -3.87 36.20
CA GLY A 101 -6.13 -2.58 36.72
C GLY A 101 -5.35 -1.93 37.85
N GLN A 102 -4.31 -2.54 38.40
CA GLN A 102 -3.63 -2.00 39.57
C GLN A 102 -2.18 -1.53 39.35
N GLY A 103 -1.88 -1.00 38.21
CA GLY A 103 -0.59 -0.38 37.92
C GLY A 103 -0.74 0.80 36.99
N CYS A 104 -1.41 1.86 37.45
CA CYS A 104 -1.80 3.01 36.64
C CYS A 104 -0.65 3.81 35.98
N CYS A 105 0.61 3.44 36.16
CA CYS A 105 1.76 4.20 35.67
C CYS A 105 2.84 3.31 35.07
N GLN A 106 2.48 2.35 34.19
CA GLN A 106 3.49 1.57 33.47
C GLN A 106 3.78 2.22 32.12
N ASN A 107 5.04 2.59 31.92
CA ASN A 107 5.57 2.95 30.61
C ASN A 107 5.89 1.66 29.86
N ASN A 108 5.00 1.25 28.98
CA ASN A 108 5.11 -0.02 28.26
C ASN A 108 5.65 0.19 26.87
N TRP A 109 6.48 -0.74 26.42
CA TRP A 109 6.78 -0.89 25.00
C TRP A 109 5.63 -1.66 24.34
N PHE A 110 5.39 -1.37 23.09
CA PHE A 110 4.44 -2.10 22.26
C PHE A 110 5.00 -2.34 20.87
N ALA A 111 4.59 -3.43 20.26
CA ALA A 111 4.85 -3.73 18.87
C ALA A 111 3.57 -4.25 18.21
N TYR A 112 3.34 -3.86 16.97
CA TYR A 112 2.27 -4.34 16.11
C TYR A 112 2.85 -4.86 14.81
N SER A 113 2.27 -5.94 14.29
CA SER A 113 2.56 -6.44 12.95
C SER A 113 1.26 -6.90 12.29
N GLY A 114 1.08 -6.53 11.03
CA GLY A 114 -0.13 -6.86 10.29
C GLY A 114 0.13 -7.02 8.79
N ALA A 115 -0.77 -7.75 8.14
CA ALA A 115 -0.87 -7.83 6.69
C ALA A 115 -1.80 -6.75 6.15
N LEU A 116 -1.50 -6.26 4.96
CA LEU A 116 -2.28 -5.29 4.20
C LEU A 116 -2.74 -5.94 2.89
N LEU A 117 -3.97 -5.66 2.49
CA LEU A 117 -4.50 -5.97 1.18
C LEU A 117 -5.21 -4.71 0.68
N MET A 118 -4.58 -3.99 -0.23
CA MET A 118 -5.09 -2.70 -0.70
C MET A 118 -5.15 -2.67 -2.22
N THR A 119 -6.07 -1.87 -2.73
CA THR A 119 -6.21 -1.59 -4.16
C THR A 119 -6.12 -0.09 -4.40
N ARG A 120 -5.71 0.26 -5.59
CA ARG A 120 -5.76 1.62 -6.10
C ARG A 120 -7.08 1.81 -6.84
N SER A 121 -7.81 2.88 -6.57
CA SER A 121 -8.96 3.26 -7.37
C SER A 121 -8.72 4.54 -8.15
N GLY A 122 -9.25 4.56 -9.39
CA GLY A 122 -9.38 5.78 -10.17
C GLY A 122 -8.13 6.23 -10.91
N ALA A 123 -7.38 5.31 -11.54
CA ALA A 123 -6.58 5.75 -12.68
C ALA A 123 -7.55 6.30 -13.74
N ASN A 124 -7.26 7.49 -14.29
CA ASN A 124 -8.05 8.00 -15.41
C ASN A 124 -8.05 6.95 -16.52
N PRO A 125 -9.22 6.54 -17.05
CA PRO A 125 -9.25 5.59 -18.14
C PRO A 125 -8.61 6.24 -19.37
N TYR A 126 -7.45 5.76 -19.77
CA TYR A 126 -6.80 6.11 -21.02
C TYR A 126 -6.84 4.89 -21.94
N ASN A 127 -7.04 5.13 -23.22
CA ASN A 127 -7.02 4.07 -24.21
C ASN A 127 -5.58 3.88 -24.68
N VAL A 128 -5.15 2.63 -24.77
CA VAL A 128 -3.79 2.26 -25.18
C VAL A 128 -3.82 1.70 -26.61
N SER A 129 -4.70 0.75 -26.86
CA SER A 129 -4.78 0.09 -28.15
C SER A 129 -6.22 0.02 -28.66
N PHE A 130 -6.40 0.09 -29.97
CA PHE A 130 -7.71 0.02 -30.60
C PHE A 130 -7.67 -0.79 -31.91
N ASP A 131 -8.84 -1.29 -32.34
CA ASP A 131 -9.07 -1.97 -33.59
C ASP A 131 -9.55 -0.96 -34.63
N THR A 132 -8.85 -0.81 -35.78
CA THR A 132 -9.22 0.11 -36.86
C THR A 132 -10.49 -0.32 -37.60
N GLY A 133 -10.86 -1.58 -37.52
CA GLY A 133 -12.09 -2.14 -38.12
C GLY A 133 -13.35 -1.91 -37.28
N GLY A 134 -13.22 -1.40 -36.06
CA GLY A 134 -14.31 -1.20 -35.13
C GLY A 134 -14.10 0.02 -34.20
N PRO A 135 -15.16 0.51 -33.58
CA PRO A 135 -15.06 1.64 -32.62
C PRO A 135 -14.50 1.21 -31.25
N ASN A 136 -13.96 0.01 -31.12
CA ASN A 136 -13.68 -0.61 -29.83
C ASN A 136 -12.23 -0.38 -29.39
N THR A 137 -12.08 0.22 -28.21
CA THR A 137 -10.83 0.14 -27.43
C THR A 137 -10.57 -1.33 -27.08
N VAL A 138 -9.39 -1.82 -27.42
CA VAL A 138 -8.96 -3.20 -27.15
C VAL A 138 -8.28 -3.28 -25.80
N ILE A 139 -7.31 -2.38 -25.55
CA ILE A 139 -6.67 -2.23 -24.25
C ILE A 139 -6.90 -0.80 -23.75
N CYS A 140 -7.43 -0.66 -22.54
CA CYS A 140 -7.48 0.60 -21.81
C CYS A 140 -6.68 0.50 -20.51
N GLY A 141 -6.25 1.63 -19.96
CA GLY A 141 -5.66 1.67 -18.62
C GLY A 141 -6.58 1.12 -17.52
N CYS A 142 -7.88 0.97 -17.82
CA CYS A 142 -8.84 0.33 -16.93
C CYS A 142 -8.69 -1.21 -16.87
N HIS A 143 -8.07 -1.85 -17.86
CA HIS A 143 -7.79 -3.28 -17.85
C HIS A 143 -6.55 -3.63 -17.01
N THR A 144 -5.71 -2.65 -16.75
CA THR A 144 -4.58 -2.74 -15.83
C THR A 144 -4.89 -2.09 -14.48
N ASP A 145 -6.19 -1.87 -14.17
CA ASP A 145 -6.62 -1.49 -12.82
C ASP A 145 -6.20 -2.60 -11.86
N MET A 146 -5.17 -2.27 -11.08
CA MET A 146 -4.48 -3.23 -10.25
C MET A 146 -5.44 -3.77 -9.20
N GLU A 147 -5.62 -5.09 -9.21
CA GLU A 147 -6.35 -5.83 -8.20
C GLU A 147 -5.76 -5.58 -6.80
N LEU A 148 -5.95 -6.46 -5.87
CA LEU A 148 -5.47 -6.34 -4.51
C LEU A 148 -3.95 -6.53 -4.41
N SER A 149 -3.22 -5.47 -4.06
CA SER A 149 -1.80 -5.57 -3.71
C SER A 149 -1.60 -5.99 -2.27
N GLY A 150 -0.72 -6.94 -2.07
CA GLY A 150 -0.30 -7.41 -0.76
C GLY A 150 0.80 -6.58 -0.14
N GLY A 151 0.76 -6.44 1.19
CA GLY A 151 1.79 -5.75 1.93
C GLY A 151 1.80 -6.08 3.40
N PHE A 152 2.66 -5.41 4.15
CA PHE A 152 2.69 -5.54 5.59
C PHE A 152 2.88 -4.19 6.30
N GLU A 153 2.52 -4.17 7.57
CA GLU A 153 2.73 -3.04 8.48
C GLU A 153 3.42 -3.51 9.74
N ILE A 154 4.39 -2.74 10.20
CA ILE A 154 5.04 -2.91 11.51
C ILE A 154 5.02 -1.58 12.23
N THR A 155 4.57 -1.58 13.48
CA THR A 155 4.66 -0.42 14.36
C THR A 155 5.35 -0.83 15.66
N ALA A 156 6.30 -0.02 16.10
CA ALA A 156 6.93 -0.16 17.41
C ALA A 156 6.87 1.18 18.14
N GLY A 157 6.69 1.14 19.45
CA GLY A 157 6.60 2.37 20.22
C GLY A 157 6.67 2.17 21.72
N ARG A 158 6.62 3.29 22.42
CA ARG A 158 6.67 3.33 23.87
C ARG A 158 5.66 4.33 24.41
N THR A 159 4.92 3.93 25.41
CA THR A 159 4.06 4.82 26.19
C THR A 159 4.85 5.50 27.33
N PHE A 160 4.48 6.71 27.66
CA PHE A 160 5.03 7.49 28.78
C PHE A 160 3.93 8.34 29.43
N ASN A 161 4.25 9.04 30.51
CA ASN A 161 3.27 9.79 31.32
C ASN A 161 2.05 8.92 31.73
N CYS A 162 2.32 7.75 32.28
CA CYS A 162 1.28 6.80 32.72
C CYS A 162 0.37 6.35 31.56
N GLY A 163 0.90 6.25 30.33
CA GLY A 163 0.16 5.84 29.16
C GLY A 163 -0.65 6.96 28.49
N CYS A 164 -0.58 8.21 29.00
CA CYS A 164 -1.27 9.34 28.39
C CYS A 164 -0.65 9.76 27.05
N ASN A 165 0.64 9.49 26.87
CA ASN A 165 1.35 9.79 25.64
C ASN A 165 2.08 8.56 25.11
N ALA A 166 2.35 8.53 23.82
CA ALA A 166 3.17 7.49 23.18
C ALA A 166 3.99 8.09 22.04
N LEU A 167 5.19 7.54 21.84
CA LEU A 167 5.97 7.73 20.63
C LEU A 167 5.91 6.41 19.84
N ALA A 168 5.55 6.49 18.58
CA ALA A 168 5.43 5.34 17.69
C ALA A 168 6.17 5.57 16.38
N VAL A 169 6.85 4.53 15.91
CA VAL A 169 7.42 4.46 14.57
C VAL A 169 6.65 3.39 13.81
N THR A 170 6.11 3.74 12.67
CA THR A 170 5.35 2.85 11.80
C THR A 170 6.01 2.78 10.44
N TYR A 171 6.23 1.57 9.97
CA TYR A 171 6.52 1.28 8.57
C TYR A 171 5.37 0.47 7.98
N TRP A 172 4.93 0.80 6.78
CA TRP A 172 4.13 -0.09 5.96
C TRP A 172 4.47 0.06 4.49
N GLY A 173 4.30 -1.01 3.73
CA GLY A 173 4.54 -1.02 2.30
C GLY A 173 3.59 -1.96 1.58
N LEU A 174 3.32 -1.64 0.31
CA LEU A 174 2.71 -2.53 -0.66
C LEU A 174 3.80 -2.93 -1.65
N TYR A 175 3.90 -4.23 -1.89
CA TYR A 175 4.90 -4.78 -2.80
C TYR A 175 4.38 -4.80 -4.23
N PRO A 176 5.26 -4.84 -5.24
CA PRO A 176 4.87 -4.69 -6.63
C PRO A 176 3.70 -5.60 -6.97
N SER A 177 2.61 -4.99 -7.38
CA SER A 177 1.60 -5.62 -8.20
C SER A 177 2.05 -5.44 -9.63
N ASP A 178 1.98 -6.48 -10.41
CA ASP A 178 2.38 -6.55 -11.81
C ASP A 178 1.19 -7.10 -12.59
N GLU A 179 0.55 -6.22 -13.33
CA GLU A 179 -0.61 -6.56 -14.15
C GLU A 179 -0.20 -6.45 -15.61
N THR A 180 -0.49 -7.51 -16.35
CA THR A 180 -0.21 -7.58 -17.78
C THR A 180 -1.50 -7.87 -18.53
N THR A 181 -1.74 -7.14 -19.62
CA THR A 181 -2.87 -7.32 -20.52
C THR A 181 -2.37 -7.40 -21.95
N ASP A 182 -2.83 -8.39 -22.69
CA ASP A 182 -2.40 -8.74 -24.03
C ASP A 182 -3.51 -8.47 -25.06
N ALA A 183 -3.12 -8.09 -26.28
CA ALA A 183 -4.00 -8.00 -27.44
C ALA A 183 -3.29 -8.52 -28.70
N PHE A 184 -4.01 -9.31 -29.49
CA PHE A 184 -3.47 -9.95 -30.68
C PHE A 184 -4.13 -9.38 -31.93
N GLY A 185 -3.32 -8.96 -32.92
CA GLY A 185 -3.80 -8.42 -34.18
C GLY A 185 -4.70 -9.39 -34.95
N ALA A 186 -4.42 -10.70 -34.84
CA ALA A 186 -5.23 -11.75 -35.46
C ALA A 186 -6.69 -11.83 -34.95
N ASP A 187 -6.96 -11.27 -33.78
CA ASP A 187 -8.31 -11.22 -33.19
C ASP A 187 -9.08 -9.95 -33.55
N MET A 188 -8.44 -9.03 -34.31
CA MET A 188 -9.04 -7.77 -34.73
C MET A 188 -9.82 -7.92 -36.05
N VAL A 189 -10.80 -7.05 -36.26
CA VAL A 189 -11.54 -6.96 -37.53
C VAL A 189 -10.76 -6.12 -38.55
N GLY A 190 -10.05 -5.10 -38.05
CA GLY A 190 -9.09 -4.29 -38.78
C GLY A 190 -7.69 -4.53 -38.24
N ASP A 191 -6.90 -3.46 -38.15
CA ASP A 191 -5.53 -3.50 -37.66
C ASP A 191 -5.46 -3.12 -36.17
N LEU A 192 -4.54 -3.73 -35.43
CA LEU A 192 -4.26 -3.38 -34.02
C LEU A 192 -3.31 -2.19 -33.98
N ASN A 193 -3.82 -1.04 -33.56
CA ASN A 193 -3.09 0.21 -33.51
C ASN A 193 -2.97 0.76 -32.10
N SER A 194 -1.88 1.54 -31.87
CA SER A 194 -1.72 2.31 -30.65
C SER A 194 -2.55 3.59 -30.67
N ASN A 195 -3.07 3.99 -29.52
CA ASN A 195 -3.71 5.30 -29.36
C ASN A 195 -2.70 6.43 -29.11
N PHE A 196 -1.43 6.11 -28.89
CA PHE A 196 -0.35 7.09 -28.81
C PHE A 196 0.21 7.38 -30.19
N ASP A 197 0.40 8.65 -30.51
CA ASP A 197 1.02 9.08 -31.77
C ASP A 197 2.54 9.18 -31.59
N PHE A 198 3.27 8.17 -32.05
CA PHE A 198 4.72 8.14 -32.06
C PHE A 198 5.36 8.91 -33.21
N SER A 199 4.61 9.76 -33.93
CA SER A 199 5.14 10.68 -34.93
C SER A 199 6.23 11.56 -34.30
N GLY A 200 7.33 11.67 -34.96
CA GLY A 200 8.50 12.41 -34.44
C GLY A 200 9.55 11.54 -33.74
N LEU A 201 9.31 10.21 -33.74
CA LEU A 201 10.30 9.22 -33.34
C LEU A 201 10.66 8.32 -34.50
N ASP A 202 11.96 8.06 -34.68
CA ASP A 202 12.48 7.08 -35.64
C ASP A 202 13.17 5.96 -34.85
N TYR A 203 12.92 4.70 -35.25
CA TYR A 203 13.59 3.53 -34.70
C TYR A 203 14.30 2.74 -35.80
N ASP A 204 15.53 2.27 -35.51
CA ASP A 204 16.35 1.48 -36.46
C ASP A 204 16.43 0.02 -35.96
N ASP A 205 15.73 -0.87 -36.63
CA ASP A 205 15.74 -2.32 -36.42
C ASP A 205 16.99 -3.02 -36.94
N GLY A 206 17.95 -2.25 -37.50
CA GLY A 206 19.15 -2.73 -38.19
C GLY A 206 19.01 -2.79 -39.70
N ASN A 207 17.81 -2.50 -40.25
CA ASN A 207 17.55 -2.40 -41.70
C ASN A 207 17.46 -0.94 -42.17
N GLY A 208 17.55 0.01 -41.26
CA GLY A 208 17.44 1.44 -41.51
C GLY A 208 16.31 2.06 -40.68
N ALA A 209 16.53 3.29 -40.22
CA ALA A 209 15.56 3.99 -39.40
C ALA A 209 14.24 4.24 -40.13
N ILE A 210 13.13 3.86 -39.51
CA ILE A 210 11.76 4.16 -39.93
C ILE A 210 10.98 4.76 -38.77
N GLY A 211 9.87 5.45 -39.10
CA GLY A 211 9.02 6.05 -38.04
C GLY A 211 8.52 5.01 -37.04
N ALA A 212 8.63 5.28 -35.76
CA ALA A 212 8.28 4.35 -34.68
C ALA A 212 6.79 3.91 -34.75
N ASN A 213 5.89 4.75 -35.27
CA ASN A 213 4.50 4.35 -35.50
C ASN A 213 4.38 3.04 -36.29
N ALA A 214 5.30 2.75 -37.24
CA ALA A 214 5.24 1.54 -38.04
C ALA A 214 5.40 0.24 -37.24
N TYR A 215 5.81 0.32 -36.01
CA TYR A 215 5.91 -0.83 -35.09
C TYR A 215 4.70 -0.93 -34.15
N PHE A 216 4.06 0.20 -33.83
CA PHE A 216 2.89 0.24 -32.92
C PHE A 216 1.56 0.18 -33.70
N ASP A 217 1.57 0.49 -34.98
CA ASP A 217 0.39 0.42 -35.85
C ASP A 217 0.48 -0.83 -36.74
N ASP A 218 -0.67 -1.45 -37.02
CA ASP A 218 -0.77 -2.73 -37.72
C ASP A 218 0.05 -3.84 -37.03
N ALA A 219 0.09 -3.78 -35.68
CA ALA A 219 0.88 -4.71 -34.89
C ALA A 219 0.24 -6.09 -34.80
N ALA A 220 1.07 -7.13 -34.85
CA ALA A 220 0.63 -8.50 -34.60
C ALA A 220 0.31 -8.72 -33.09
N TYR A 221 0.98 -7.96 -32.20
CA TYR A 221 0.84 -8.12 -30.78
C TYR A 221 1.09 -6.82 -29.99
N HIS A 222 0.19 -6.51 -29.07
CA HIS A 222 0.41 -5.50 -28.04
C HIS A 222 0.35 -6.13 -26.65
N GLN A 223 1.28 -5.74 -25.81
CA GLN A 223 1.29 -6.08 -24.38
C GLN A 223 1.41 -4.80 -23.54
N VAL A 224 0.50 -4.63 -22.60
CA VAL A 224 0.55 -3.54 -21.61
C VAL A 224 0.84 -4.12 -20.25
N ARG A 225 1.86 -3.58 -19.62
CA ARG A 225 2.26 -3.93 -18.25
C ARG A 225 2.21 -2.71 -17.36
N SER A 226 1.58 -2.84 -16.21
CA SER A 226 1.54 -1.80 -15.18
C SER A 226 2.06 -2.32 -13.85
N THR A 227 2.84 -1.52 -13.16
CA THR A 227 3.42 -1.85 -11.85
C THR A 227 3.29 -0.68 -10.89
N TYR A 228 3.13 -0.95 -9.59
CA TYR A 228 3.33 0.07 -8.57
C TYR A 228 3.90 -0.48 -7.27
N THR A 229 4.57 0.40 -6.54
CA THR A 229 5.15 0.09 -5.23
C THR A 229 4.92 1.26 -4.29
N ILE A 230 4.61 0.96 -3.03
CA ILE A 230 4.42 1.98 -2.00
C ILE A 230 5.29 1.66 -0.80
N GLN A 231 5.96 2.68 -0.27
CA GLN A 231 6.74 2.62 0.97
C GLN A 231 6.34 3.79 1.87
N ASN A 232 6.11 3.51 3.14
CA ASN A 232 5.71 4.53 4.10
C ASN A 232 6.43 4.36 5.42
N VAL A 233 6.98 5.45 5.94
CA VAL A 233 7.58 5.53 7.26
C VAL A 233 7.00 6.72 8.01
N GLU A 234 6.54 6.49 9.24
CA GLU A 234 5.97 7.54 10.09
C GLU A 234 6.63 7.52 11.47
N VAL A 235 6.87 8.71 12.00
CA VAL A 235 7.22 8.89 13.42
C VAL A 235 6.17 9.80 14.03
N ASN A 236 5.38 9.27 14.95
CA ASN A 236 4.21 9.93 15.51
C ASN A 236 4.30 10.05 17.02
N LEU A 237 4.03 11.24 17.51
CA LEU A 237 3.70 11.51 18.91
C LEU A 237 2.19 11.44 19.06
N LEU A 238 1.72 10.62 19.99
CA LEU A 238 0.31 10.46 20.29
C LEU A 238 0.04 10.94 21.72
N GLY A 239 -1.12 11.52 21.94
CA GLY A 239 -1.57 11.91 23.27
C GLY A 239 -3.07 11.77 23.37
N GLY A 240 -3.56 11.48 24.59
CA GLY A 240 -4.99 11.32 24.80
C GLY A 240 -5.38 11.55 26.24
N CYS A 241 -6.65 11.84 26.45
CA CYS A 241 -7.23 11.81 27.78
C CYS A 241 -7.39 10.36 28.21
N CYS A 242 -6.99 10.04 29.43
CA CYS A 242 -7.23 8.74 30.06
C CYS A 242 -6.37 7.56 29.55
N GLY A 243 -5.19 7.82 29.04
CA GLY A 243 -4.21 6.76 28.72
C GLY A 243 -4.59 5.86 27.57
N VAL A 244 -5.45 6.30 26.65
CA VAL A 244 -5.89 5.48 25.52
C VAL A 244 -5.39 6.06 24.22
N THR A 245 -4.17 5.70 23.88
CA THR A 245 -3.74 5.73 22.48
C THR A 245 -4.27 4.47 21.80
N PRO A 246 -4.38 4.42 20.44
CA PRO A 246 -4.75 3.20 19.71
C PRO A 246 -3.87 2.00 20.10
N TRP A 247 -2.66 2.30 20.56
CA TRP A 247 -1.61 1.35 20.95
C TRP A 247 -1.52 1.09 22.46
N SER A 248 -2.47 1.60 23.26
CA SER A 248 -2.42 1.36 24.70
C SER A 248 -2.61 -0.12 25.02
N CYS A 249 -1.80 -0.58 25.98
CA CYS A 249 -1.81 -1.94 26.49
C CYS A 249 -2.84 -2.07 27.60
N GLY A 250 -3.75 -3.03 27.48
CA GLY A 250 -4.72 -3.36 28.53
C GLY A 250 -6.12 -2.80 28.28
N TYR A 251 -7.00 -3.19 29.19
CA TYR A 251 -8.41 -2.86 29.16
C TYR A 251 -8.71 -1.47 29.67
N GLY A 252 -9.62 -0.86 28.97
CA GLY A 252 -10.42 0.25 29.48
C GLY A 252 -9.64 1.53 29.66
N SER A 253 -10.28 2.58 29.32
CA SER A 253 -9.89 3.92 29.75
C SER A 253 -9.68 3.89 31.25
N GLY A 254 -8.51 4.25 31.73
CA GLY A 254 -8.23 4.45 33.17
C GLY A 254 -9.20 5.42 33.85
N CYS A 255 -10.14 5.98 33.12
CA CYS A 255 -11.18 6.89 33.52
C CYS A 255 -12.58 6.27 33.58
N GLY A 256 -12.75 4.96 33.39
CA GLY A 256 -14.07 4.32 33.41
C GLY A 256 -15.01 4.67 32.27
N GLN A 257 -14.54 5.41 31.26
CA GLN A 257 -15.35 5.82 30.10
C GLN A 257 -15.23 4.80 28.97
N ARG A 258 -16.36 4.52 28.31
CA ARG A 258 -16.37 3.63 27.13
C ARG A 258 -15.75 4.24 25.88
N LEU A 259 -15.79 5.56 25.77
CA LEU A 259 -15.23 6.31 24.66
C LEU A 259 -13.96 7.03 25.09
N SER A 260 -12.90 6.84 24.36
CA SER A 260 -11.65 7.57 24.51
C SER A 260 -11.23 8.20 23.21
N CYS A 261 -10.65 9.39 23.28
CA CYS A 261 -10.15 10.13 22.11
C CYS A 261 -8.66 10.41 22.28
N ASN A 262 -7.97 10.43 21.15
CA ASN A 262 -6.55 10.77 21.10
C ASN A 262 -6.27 11.76 19.98
N TRP A 263 -5.14 12.46 20.08
CA TRP A 263 -4.57 13.27 19.02
C TRP A 263 -3.22 12.67 18.58
N LEU A 264 -2.80 13.03 17.40
CA LEU A 264 -1.56 12.59 16.78
C LEU A 264 -0.90 13.78 16.09
N ALA A 265 0.43 13.88 16.22
CA ALA A 265 1.26 14.78 15.41
C ALA A 265 2.57 14.08 15.09
N GLY A 266 3.06 14.22 13.86
CA GLY A 266 4.27 13.50 13.47
C GLY A 266 4.84 13.94 12.13
N VAL A 267 5.88 13.23 11.74
CA VAL A 267 6.52 13.34 10.42
C VAL A 267 6.31 12.06 9.65
N ARG A 268 6.21 12.18 8.33
CA ARG A 268 5.98 11.06 7.43
C ARG A 268 6.86 11.18 6.20
N TYR A 269 7.44 10.08 5.80
CA TYR A 269 7.99 9.81 4.48
C TYR A 269 7.04 8.86 3.76
N PHE A 270 6.63 9.21 2.54
CA PHE A 270 5.78 8.39 1.69
C PHE A 270 6.37 8.36 0.28
N GLN A 271 6.64 7.18 -0.22
CA GLN A 271 7.11 6.96 -1.58
C GLN A 271 6.06 6.19 -2.37
N PHE A 272 5.79 6.65 -3.58
CA PHE A 272 4.91 6.01 -4.54
C PHE A 272 5.62 5.98 -5.90
N ASP A 273 5.93 4.79 -6.36
CA ASP A 273 6.55 4.54 -7.65
C ASP A 273 5.55 3.79 -8.54
N GLU A 274 5.35 4.25 -9.75
CA GLU A 274 4.44 3.67 -10.74
C GLU A 274 5.18 3.49 -12.05
N GLY A 275 4.99 2.35 -12.72
CA GLY A 275 5.55 2.02 -14.02
C GLY A 275 4.46 1.58 -14.99
N PHE A 276 4.63 1.96 -16.25
CA PHE A 276 3.83 1.55 -17.39
C PHE A 276 4.77 1.14 -18.53
N SER A 277 4.45 0.07 -19.20
CA SER A 277 5.15 -0.39 -20.40
C SER A 277 4.14 -0.83 -21.44
N LEU A 278 4.25 -0.30 -22.66
CA LEU A 278 3.57 -0.79 -23.85
C LEU A 278 4.62 -1.44 -24.76
N GLY A 279 4.55 -2.76 -24.91
CA GLY A 279 5.32 -3.49 -25.92
C GLY A 279 4.48 -3.70 -27.18
N ALA A 280 5.11 -3.60 -28.34
CA ALA A 280 4.52 -3.94 -29.64
C ALA A 280 5.48 -4.82 -30.43
N ASP A 281 4.93 -5.81 -31.12
CA ASP A 281 5.59 -6.60 -32.15
C ASP A 281 4.73 -6.58 -33.41
N ASN A 282 5.31 -6.18 -34.53
CA ASN A 282 4.60 -6.06 -35.80
C ASN A 282 4.68 -7.33 -36.69
N THR A 283 5.39 -8.37 -36.23
CA THR A 283 5.63 -9.58 -36.99
C THR A 283 5.07 -10.85 -36.37
N ASP A 284 5.14 -11.01 -35.08
CA ASP A 284 4.66 -12.19 -34.39
C ASP A 284 4.04 -11.88 -33.03
N THR A 285 3.79 -12.89 -32.19
CA THR A 285 3.08 -12.76 -30.91
C THR A 285 3.95 -13.16 -29.71
N VAL A 286 5.27 -13.08 -29.85
CA VAL A 286 6.23 -13.49 -28.82
C VAL A 286 7.30 -12.43 -28.64
N PHE A 287 7.42 -11.89 -27.45
CA PHE A 287 8.55 -11.02 -27.10
C PHE A 287 9.78 -11.87 -26.77
N ASP A 288 10.67 -12.04 -27.75
CA ASP A 288 11.91 -12.82 -27.64
C ASP A 288 13.20 -11.99 -27.77
N GLY A 289 13.07 -10.66 -27.88
CA GLY A 289 14.15 -9.71 -28.05
C GLY A 289 14.50 -9.52 -29.53
N SER A 290 13.56 -9.79 -30.44
CA SER A 290 13.75 -9.58 -31.86
C SER A 290 13.90 -8.09 -32.23
N ALA A 291 14.38 -7.79 -33.43
CA ALA A 291 14.54 -6.43 -33.91
C ALA A 291 13.19 -5.71 -34.18
N ASN A 292 12.12 -6.49 -34.34
CA ASN A 292 10.78 -6.00 -34.64
C ASN A 292 9.98 -5.60 -33.42
N GLU A 293 10.55 -5.83 -32.24
CA GLU A 293 9.94 -5.44 -30.97
C GLU A 293 10.33 -4.01 -30.58
N ILE A 294 9.34 -3.25 -30.13
CA ILE A 294 9.52 -1.91 -29.60
C ILE A 294 8.74 -1.75 -28.31
N TYR A 295 9.30 -0.98 -27.38
CA TYR A 295 8.73 -0.75 -26.07
C TYR A 295 8.64 0.74 -25.78
N TYR A 296 7.54 1.16 -25.19
CA TYR A 296 7.36 2.48 -24.62
C TYR A 296 7.18 2.36 -23.10
N ASP A 297 8.15 2.84 -22.35
CA ASP A 297 8.15 2.82 -20.89
C ASP A 297 7.96 4.20 -20.31
N VAL A 298 7.07 4.30 -19.31
CA VAL A 298 6.90 5.48 -18.47
C VAL A 298 7.05 5.07 -17.01
N ASN A 299 7.93 5.78 -16.29
CA ASN A 299 8.09 5.58 -14.86
C ASN A 299 7.89 6.89 -14.13
N ALA A 300 6.97 6.91 -13.17
CA ALA A 300 6.67 8.04 -12.31
C ALA A 300 7.04 7.71 -10.87
N ARG A 301 7.93 8.50 -10.26
CA ARG A 301 8.37 8.36 -8.89
C ARG A 301 8.02 9.59 -8.09
N ASN A 302 7.46 9.38 -6.90
CA ASN A 302 7.10 10.42 -5.94
C ASN A 302 7.77 10.13 -4.58
N ALA A 303 8.48 11.11 -4.03
CA ALA A 303 9.08 11.01 -2.71
C ALA A 303 8.60 12.19 -1.84
N LEU A 304 7.66 11.89 -0.94
CA LEU A 304 6.97 12.88 -0.12
C LEU A 304 7.54 12.90 1.29
N VAL A 305 7.94 14.06 1.78
CA VAL A 305 8.37 14.29 3.16
C VAL A 305 7.58 15.45 3.76
N GLY A 306 7.01 15.26 4.95
CA GLY A 306 6.24 16.34 5.56
C GLY A 306 5.72 16.04 6.95
N PHE A 307 4.86 16.94 7.41
CA PHE A 307 4.22 16.88 8.71
C PHE A 307 2.78 16.44 8.59
N GLN A 308 2.33 15.68 9.59
CA GLN A 308 0.95 15.26 9.69
C GLN A 308 0.40 15.52 11.08
N VAL A 309 -0.89 15.76 11.13
CA VAL A 309 -1.69 15.82 12.36
C VAL A 309 -2.91 14.93 12.22
N GLY A 310 -3.44 14.51 13.34
CA GLY A 310 -4.60 13.63 13.30
C GLY A 310 -5.15 13.38 14.68
N GLY A 311 -6.02 12.41 14.73
CA GLY A 311 -6.59 11.93 15.98
C GLY A 311 -7.46 10.71 15.72
N GLY A 312 -7.95 10.16 16.80
CA GLY A 312 -8.80 8.98 16.72
C GLY A 312 -9.65 8.81 17.96
N PHE A 313 -10.45 7.79 17.88
CA PHE A 313 -11.28 7.34 18.98
C PHE A 313 -11.18 5.83 19.15
N ASN A 314 -11.46 5.38 20.36
CA ASN A 314 -11.66 3.97 20.67
C ASN A 314 -12.90 3.85 21.54
N TYR A 315 -13.87 3.04 21.10
CA TYR A 315 -15.12 2.78 21.80
C TYR A 315 -15.15 1.33 22.30
N ALA A 316 -15.09 1.14 23.60
CA ALA A 316 -15.19 -0.18 24.24
C ALA A 316 -16.63 -0.68 24.19
N VAL A 317 -16.91 -1.67 23.32
CA VAL A 317 -18.20 -2.36 23.25
C VAL A 317 -18.40 -3.20 24.51
N ASN A 318 -17.37 -3.96 24.88
CA ASN A 318 -17.28 -4.75 26.11
C ASN A 318 -15.81 -4.89 26.54
N ASN A 319 -15.53 -5.73 27.51
CA ASN A 319 -14.17 -5.90 28.05
C ASN A 319 -13.17 -6.47 27.02
N CYS A 320 -13.60 -7.16 25.97
CA CYS A 320 -12.73 -7.82 24.98
C CYS A 320 -12.76 -7.13 23.61
N TRP A 321 -13.82 -6.40 23.30
CA TRP A 321 -14.02 -5.83 21.96
C TRP A 321 -14.13 -4.33 22.00
N SER A 322 -13.44 -3.67 21.11
CA SER A 322 -13.59 -2.24 20.85
C SER A 322 -13.64 -1.92 19.37
N LEU A 323 -14.33 -0.83 19.05
CA LEU A 323 -14.32 -0.18 17.75
C LEU A 323 -13.33 0.97 17.82
N TYR A 324 -12.54 1.16 16.77
CA TYR A 324 -11.63 2.30 16.68
C TYR A 324 -11.73 2.99 15.33
N GLY A 325 -11.39 4.25 15.31
CA GLY A 325 -11.21 5.03 14.11
C GLY A 325 -10.07 6.02 14.30
N THR A 326 -9.28 6.23 13.25
CA THR A 326 -8.17 7.19 13.22
C THR A 326 -8.21 7.96 11.91
N GLY A 327 -8.08 9.28 12.00
CA GLY A 327 -7.92 10.16 10.84
C GLY A 327 -6.60 10.91 10.92
N LYS A 328 -5.88 11.00 9.81
CA LYS A 328 -4.61 11.75 9.67
C LYS A 328 -4.68 12.60 8.42
N ALA A 329 -4.14 13.81 8.49
CA ALA A 329 -3.94 14.67 7.33
C ALA A 329 -2.59 15.39 7.45
N GLY A 330 -1.93 15.64 6.33
CA GLY A 330 -0.62 16.27 6.32
C GLY A 330 -0.31 17.00 5.04
N ILE A 331 0.74 17.83 5.13
CA ILE A 331 1.29 18.63 4.02
C ILE A 331 2.74 18.19 3.82
N TYR A 332 3.12 17.98 2.56
CA TYR A 332 4.37 17.35 2.17
C TYR A 332 5.03 18.10 1.02
N GLY A 333 6.35 18.19 1.06
CA GLY A 333 7.14 18.45 -0.15
C GLY A 333 7.28 17.14 -0.91
N ASN A 334 6.93 17.13 -2.19
CA ASN A 334 7.03 15.97 -3.07
C ASN A 334 8.11 16.22 -4.12
N ASP A 335 9.15 15.38 -4.17
CA ASP A 335 10.13 15.28 -5.26
C ASP A 335 9.59 14.27 -6.29
N MET A 336 9.12 14.81 -7.42
CA MET A 336 8.55 14.03 -8.51
C MET A 336 9.60 13.84 -9.60
N ARG A 337 9.69 12.64 -10.13
CA ARG A 337 10.56 12.27 -11.26
C ARG A 337 9.79 11.42 -12.23
N VAL A 338 9.90 11.76 -13.50
CA VAL A 338 9.26 11.01 -14.58
C VAL A 338 10.30 10.70 -15.65
N THR A 339 10.23 9.49 -16.19
CA THR A 339 11.08 9.06 -17.31
C THR A 339 10.17 8.53 -18.40
N HIS A 340 10.42 8.98 -19.63
CA HIS A 340 9.81 8.42 -20.85
C HIS A 340 10.90 7.83 -21.70
N ARG A 341 10.72 6.59 -22.14
CA ARG A 341 11.69 5.91 -22.97
C ARG A 341 10.98 5.09 -24.05
N VAL A 342 11.40 5.26 -25.30
CA VAL A 342 11.01 4.39 -26.40
C VAL A 342 12.26 3.68 -26.89
N TYR A 343 12.23 2.34 -26.94
CA TYR A 343 13.41 1.54 -27.26
C TYR A 343 13.04 0.16 -27.79
N GLY A 344 13.97 -0.52 -28.45
CA GLY A 344 13.90 -1.91 -28.83
C GLY A 344 15.25 -2.60 -28.64
N SER A 345 15.43 -3.78 -29.24
CA SER A 345 16.66 -4.56 -29.11
C SER A 345 17.92 -3.86 -29.62
N ASN A 346 17.79 -2.93 -30.57
CA ASN A 346 18.90 -2.20 -31.17
C ASN A 346 19.21 -0.86 -30.51
N GLY A 347 18.49 -0.48 -29.46
CA GLY A 347 18.72 0.76 -28.72
C GLY A 347 17.48 1.62 -28.59
N ASN A 348 17.68 2.89 -28.26
CA ASN A 348 16.58 3.84 -28.10
C ASN A 348 16.11 4.34 -29.48
N ALA A 349 14.81 4.63 -29.60
CA ALA A 349 14.29 5.41 -30.70
C ALA A 349 14.88 6.82 -30.66
N LEU A 350 15.03 7.44 -31.82
CA LEU A 350 15.59 8.78 -31.97
C LEU A 350 14.45 9.80 -32.13
N LEU A 351 14.57 10.90 -31.44
CA LEU A 351 13.74 12.08 -31.62
C LEU A 351 14.10 12.79 -32.94
N ASN A 352 13.20 13.62 -33.47
CA ASN A 352 13.48 14.47 -34.65
C ASN A 352 14.74 15.34 -34.49
N SER A 353 15.20 15.60 -33.27
CA SER A 353 16.47 16.29 -33.00
C SER A 353 17.70 15.41 -33.23
N GLY A 354 17.53 14.10 -33.37
CA GLY A 354 18.59 13.11 -33.43
C GLY A 354 19.08 12.62 -32.05
N ASP A 355 18.45 13.08 -30.98
CA ASP A 355 18.75 12.62 -29.61
C ASP A 355 17.94 11.35 -29.28
N ASP A 356 18.44 10.54 -28.35
CA ASP A 356 17.73 9.37 -27.85
C ASP A 356 16.41 9.75 -27.17
N CYS A 357 15.34 8.98 -27.42
CA CYS A 357 14.09 9.08 -26.68
C CYS A 357 14.22 8.41 -25.32
N ASP A 358 15.00 9.05 -24.44
CA ASP A 358 15.15 8.73 -23.01
C ASP A 358 15.09 10.06 -22.25
N VAL A 359 13.85 10.55 -22.07
CA VAL A 359 13.58 11.89 -21.56
C VAL A 359 13.27 11.82 -20.06
N PHE A 360 14.00 12.62 -19.31
CA PHE A 360 13.86 12.72 -17.85
C PHE A 360 13.28 14.09 -17.47
N GLY A 361 12.22 14.06 -16.64
CA GLY A 361 11.67 15.23 -15.99
C GLY A 361 11.80 15.16 -14.47
N SER A 362 12.01 16.29 -13.81
CA SER A 362 11.95 16.38 -12.36
C SER A 362 11.28 17.68 -11.91
N ARG A 363 10.44 17.58 -10.87
CA ARG A 363 9.73 18.74 -10.32
C ARG A 363 9.48 18.54 -8.83
N THR A 364 9.69 19.60 -8.04
CA THR A 364 9.27 19.60 -6.63
C THR A 364 7.94 20.33 -6.50
N ASN A 365 6.97 19.74 -5.83
CA ASN A 365 5.64 20.30 -5.64
C ASN A 365 5.17 20.13 -4.20
N LEU A 366 4.14 20.88 -3.82
CA LEU A 366 3.41 20.69 -2.57
C LEU A 366 2.37 19.59 -2.76
N ALA A 367 2.37 18.61 -1.87
CA ALA A 367 1.42 17.51 -1.86
C ALA A 367 0.65 17.46 -0.53
N MET A 368 -0.53 16.84 -0.55
CA MET A 368 -1.33 16.60 0.64
C MET A 368 -1.71 15.12 0.70
N ILE A 369 -1.63 14.54 1.90
CA ILE A 369 -2.11 13.17 2.15
C ILE A 369 -3.15 13.22 3.26
N GLY A 370 -4.30 12.57 3.00
CA GLY A 370 -5.31 12.25 3.99
C GLY A 370 -5.46 10.74 4.14
N GLN A 371 -5.60 10.25 5.37
CA GLN A 371 -5.78 8.82 5.66
C GLN A 371 -6.84 8.64 6.74
N VAL A 372 -7.70 7.65 6.54
CA VAL A 372 -8.69 7.21 7.53
C VAL A 372 -8.56 5.70 7.72
N ASP A 373 -8.45 5.27 8.96
CA ASP A 373 -8.44 3.87 9.37
C ASP A 373 -9.64 3.63 10.30
N MET A 374 -10.41 2.58 10.06
CA MET A 374 -11.52 2.16 10.92
C MET A 374 -11.51 0.65 11.10
N GLY A 375 -11.84 0.17 12.30
CA GLY A 375 -11.79 -1.26 12.52
C GLY A 375 -12.28 -1.70 13.89
N ILE A 376 -12.06 -2.98 14.13
CA ILE A 376 -12.34 -3.66 15.39
C ILE A 376 -11.05 -4.16 16.00
N LYS A 377 -10.95 -4.07 17.32
CA LYS A 377 -9.84 -4.58 18.12
C LYS A 377 -10.39 -5.61 19.09
N TRP A 378 -9.80 -6.79 19.09
CA TRP A 378 -10.08 -7.86 20.04
C TRP A 378 -8.91 -8.00 21.00
N GLN A 379 -9.18 -7.76 22.28
CA GLN A 379 -8.21 -7.98 23.35
C GLN A 379 -8.22 -9.46 23.75
N ILE A 380 -7.18 -10.19 23.39
CA ILE A 380 -7.03 -11.62 23.65
C ILE A 380 -6.55 -11.85 25.08
N SER A 381 -5.61 -11.00 25.56
CA SER A 381 -5.07 -11.02 26.91
C SER A 381 -4.58 -9.62 27.30
N CYS A 382 -4.06 -9.43 28.52
CA CYS A 382 -3.48 -8.15 28.93
C CYS A 382 -2.33 -7.67 28.05
N ARG A 383 -1.66 -8.57 27.33
CA ARG A 383 -0.49 -8.27 26.48
C ARG A 383 -0.77 -8.40 25.00
N TRP A 384 -1.77 -9.20 24.59
CA TRP A 384 -2.05 -9.50 23.19
C TRP A 384 -3.39 -8.95 22.76
N SER A 385 -3.42 -8.28 21.63
CA SER A 385 -4.65 -7.92 20.92
C SER A 385 -4.52 -8.18 19.43
N ALA A 386 -5.64 -8.52 18.79
CA ALA A 386 -5.77 -8.60 17.35
C ALA A 386 -6.59 -7.43 16.82
N GLN A 387 -6.31 -7.01 15.60
CA GLN A 387 -7.01 -5.91 14.95
C GLN A 387 -7.40 -6.34 13.52
N LEU A 388 -8.59 -5.93 13.12
CA LEU A 388 -9.07 -6.04 11.75
C LEU A 388 -9.68 -4.69 11.37
N GLY A 389 -9.30 -4.15 10.23
CA GLY A 389 -9.76 -2.83 9.83
C GLY A 389 -9.73 -2.60 8.33
N TYR A 390 -10.15 -1.40 7.98
CA TYR A 390 -10.16 -0.90 6.63
C TYR A 390 -9.49 0.47 6.59
N ARG A 391 -8.63 0.67 5.62
CA ARG A 391 -7.84 1.90 5.39
C ARG A 391 -8.26 2.54 4.09
N VAL A 392 -8.41 3.86 4.11
CA VAL A 392 -8.54 4.70 2.92
C VAL A 392 -7.47 5.78 3.00
N LEU A 393 -6.68 5.93 1.95
CA LEU A 393 -5.64 6.94 1.83
C LEU A 393 -5.80 7.67 0.50
N GLY A 394 -5.92 8.99 0.57
CA GLY A 394 -5.90 9.88 -0.60
C GLY A 394 -4.65 10.74 -0.58
N ALA A 395 -3.99 10.87 -1.71
CA ALA A 395 -2.88 11.82 -1.93
C ALA A 395 -3.19 12.70 -3.13
N SER A 396 -2.79 13.96 -3.07
CA SER A 396 -2.89 14.92 -4.17
C SER A 396 -1.55 15.63 -4.35
N GLY A 397 -1.27 16.12 -5.56
CA GLY A 397 0.03 16.70 -5.90
C GLY A 397 1.11 15.63 -6.12
N VAL A 398 0.71 14.48 -6.63
CA VAL A 398 1.57 13.35 -7.00
C VAL A 398 1.58 13.16 -8.52
N ALA A 399 2.70 12.75 -9.08
CA ALA A 399 2.79 12.34 -10.47
C ALA A 399 2.27 10.91 -10.59
N THR A 400 1.27 10.68 -11.44
CA THR A 400 0.80 9.35 -11.81
C THR A 400 1.13 9.09 -13.27
N VAL A 401 1.33 7.86 -13.68
CA VAL A 401 1.63 7.53 -15.08
C VAL A 401 0.52 8.03 -16.00
N ALA A 402 -0.75 7.87 -15.62
CA ALA A 402 -1.88 8.28 -16.43
C ALA A 402 -1.90 9.79 -16.77
N ASP A 403 -1.39 10.63 -15.86
CA ASP A 403 -1.30 12.08 -16.05
C ASP A 403 -0.04 12.48 -16.86
N GLN A 404 0.90 11.56 -17.10
CA GLN A 404 2.15 11.80 -17.83
C GLN A 404 2.13 11.31 -19.28
N LEU A 405 1.12 10.51 -19.67
CA LEU A 405 1.05 9.96 -21.03
C LEU A 405 0.83 11.08 -22.05
N PRO A 406 1.77 11.35 -22.98
CA PRO A 406 1.64 12.39 -23.96
C PRO A 406 0.66 11.98 -25.06
N PRO A 407 -0.03 12.93 -25.70
CA PRO A 407 -0.84 12.64 -26.87
C PRO A 407 0.02 12.37 -28.12
N ASP A 408 1.20 12.98 -28.20
CA ASP A 408 2.18 12.83 -29.29
C ASP A 408 3.62 13.02 -28.80
N PHE A 409 4.58 12.64 -29.62
CA PHE A 409 6.03 12.75 -29.37
C PHE A 409 6.71 13.85 -30.21
N VAL A 410 5.95 14.70 -30.87
CA VAL A 410 6.47 15.77 -31.73
C VAL A 410 7.14 16.87 -30.90
N ASN A 411 6.61 17.14 -29.70
CA ASN A 411 7.15 18.15 -28.81
C ASN A 411 7.85 17.51 -27.61
N VAL A 412 9.17 17.33 -27.71
CA VAL A 412 10.02 16.77 -26.65
C VAL A 412 9.93 17.55 -25.34
N GLY A 413 9.69 18.85 -25.39
CA GLY A 413 9.53 19.69 -24.20
C GLY A 413 8.35 19.25 -23.32
N SER A 414 7.29 18.73 -23.90
CA SER A 414 6.12 18.24 -23.16
C SER A 414 6.44 16.96 -22.36
N LEU A 415 7.36 16.11 -22.83
CA LEU A 415 7.75 14.87 -22.14
C LEU A 415 8.52 15.12 -20.84
N SER A 416 9.18 16.26 -20.71
CA SER A 416 9.89 16.65 -19.50
C SER A 416 9.02 17.43 -18.51
N GLU A 417 7.82 17.86 -18.90
CA GLU A 417 6.87 18.58 -18.05
C GLU A 417 6.09 17.56 -17.22
N ILE A 418 6.06 17.75 -15.90
CA ILE A 418 5.38 16.83 -14.98
C ILE A 418 4.05 17.43 -14.57
N ASP A 419 2.98 16.73 -14.88
CA ASP A 419 1.64 17.00 -14.38
C ASP A 419 1.39 16.34 -13.03
N SER A 420 0.66 17.02 -12.17
CA SER A 420 0.33 16.53 -10.84
C SER A 420 -1.15 16.12 -10.75
N GLY A 421 -1.37 14.89 -10.39
CA GLY A 421 -2.67 14.28 -10.20
C GLY A 421 -2.97 13.91 -8.76
N SER A 422 -3.76 12.86 -8.60
CA SER A 422 -4.18 12.32 -7.32
C SER A 422 -4.16 10.80 -7.30
N LEU A 423 -3.95 10.25 -6.11
CA LEU A 423 -3.93 8.82 -5.83
C LEU A 423 -4.98 8.51 -4.75
N LEU A 424 -5.78 7.50 -4.95
CA LEU A 424 -6.67 6.95 -3.93
C LEU A 424 -6.37 5.46 -3.74
N LEU A 425 -6.01 5.10 -2.50
CA LEU A 425 -5.76 3.73 -2.07
C LEU A 425 -6.78 3.35 -1.01
N HIS A 426 -7.28 2.12 -1.08
CA HIS A 426 -8.14 1.61 -0.02
C HIS A 426 -8.04 0.09 0.09
N GLY A 427 -8.32 -0.45 1.29
CA GLY A 427 -8.26 -1.88 1.49
C GLY A 427 -8.33 -2.31 2.94
N GLY A 428 -8.31 -3.62 3.13
CA GLY A 428 -8.37 -4.26 4.43
C GLY A 428 -6.99 -4.48 5.04
N TYR A 429 -6.95 -4.54 6.35
CA TYR A 429 -5.76 -4.97 7.09
C TYR A 429 -6.13 -5.81 8.30
N ALA A 430 -5.23 -6.72 8.66
CA ALA A 430 -5.36 -7.54 9.86
C ALA A 430 -3.99 -7.71 10.52
N GLY A 431 -3.96 -7.69 11.85
CA GLY A 431 -2.69 -7.83 12.55
C GLY A 431 -2.83 -8.07 14.05
N VAL A 432 -1.69 -8.22 14.67
CA VAL A 432 -1.57 -8.49 16.11
C VAL A 432 -0.67 -7.47 16.77
N GLN A 433 -1.01 -7.09 17.99
CA GLN A 433 -0.23 -6.19 18.84
C GLN A 433 0.20 -6.94 20.09
N PHE A 434 1.43 -6.71 20.51
CA PHE A 434 2.01 -7.20 21.75
C PHE A 434 2.53 -6.04 22.60
N CYS A 435 2.30 -6.13 23.92
CA CYS A 435 2.77 -5.16 24.91
C CYS A 435 3.70 -5.83 25.91
N PHE A 436 4.85 -5.22 26.19
CA PHE A 436 5.92 -5.77 27.03
C PHE A 436 6.61 -4.71 27.91
#